data_b5fdf38de7a6d65cbed4d3cf401d358a
#
_entry.id   b5fdf38de7a6d65cbed4d3cf401d358a
#
_cell.length_a   1.000
_cell.length_b   1.000
_cell.length_c   1.000
_cell.angle_alpha   90.00
_cell.angle_beta   90.00
_cell.angle_gamma   90.00
#
_symmetry.space_group_name_H-M   'P 1'
#
loop_
_entity.id
_entity.type
_entity.pdbx_description
1 polymer ?
#
loop_
_entity_poly.entity_id
_entity_poly.type
_entity_poly.pdbx_seq_one_letter_code
_entity_poly.pdbx_strand_id
1 'polypeptide(L)'
;MENILLTTAISYSNGKPHIGHLYESVLADFIKNVFIILDINIKLLTGTDEHGKKIQETAKTELITEQELCDKYSTIFKEMNNKLQMKYDHFIRTTDKVHKDFVLKSVKESIENNDIYEGEYEGWYDVKEECYITELNAKLTNYINPLTNKPYEKVSEETYMFKLLKYKELILGVLTGNKIIPNKFTNELIKRVDSDDFSDLSITRTSFDWGIKFPSNENHVIYVWFDALLNYDIGNEILFENKETKKYHLIGKDIVWFHSVIYPAILKSINRTFDDRTILVHGHILDENGVKMSKSLGNVIDIDWLLTNYPLEAIRFYLINETVLGSDILFSLNNLKEAYNNILLKNFGNLFQRLYKLLNPIANELNNYIENNIKQVIEFKNIYYNNLKEFIIDFNFQNYKKSLYYLLDYSNKELTDKMPWKTGNIVDFFDILLHFNCACSLMYLVIPNKVIQLCELIGWSLENIKLNNHDIKINYQDLNKKVIAFEKIEK
;
A
#
# COMPACT_ATOMS: atom_id res chain seq x y z
N MET A 1 18.16 -12.54 9.64
CA MET A 1 17.36 -12.06 8.49
C MET A 1 16.64 -10.80 8.93
N GLU A 2 16.60 -9.79 8.10
CA GLU A 2 15.87 -8.55 8.37
C GLU A 2 14.34 -8.85 8.36
N ASN A 3 13.61 -8.41 9.37
CA ASN A 3 12.17 -8.52 9.42
C ASN A 3 11.55 -7.20 8.93
N ILE A 4 10.57 -7.30 8.06
CA ILE A 4 9.87 -6.13 7.51
C ILE A 4 8.41 -6.17 7.94
N LEU A 5 7.93 -5.08 8.52
CA LEU A 5 6.50 -4.81 8.69
C LEU A 5 6.08 -3.76 7.66
N LEU A 6 5.25 -4.16 6.71
CA LEU A 6 4.55 -3.24 5.82
C LEU A 6 3.15 -2.99 6.38
N THR A 7 2.70 -1.75 6.38
CA THR A 7 1.35 -1.42 6.81
C THR A 7 0.65 -0.54 5.77
N THR A 8 -0.65 -0.68 5.61
CA THR A 8 -1.50 0.33 4.98
C THR A 8 -2.01 1.31 6.04
N ALA A 9 -2.52 2.46 5.63
CA ALA A 9 -3.41 3.21 6.48
C ALA A 9 -4.63 2.34 6.84
N ILE A 10 -5.18 2.50 8.06
CA ILE A 10 -6.43 1.85 8.43
C ILE A 10 -7.60 2.74 8.00
N SER A 11 -8.61 2.12 7.38
CA SER A 11 -9.71 2.86 6.74
C SER A 11 -10.86 3.11 7.69
N TYR A 12 -11.50 4.31 7.64
CA TYR A 12 -12.70 4.61 8.39
C TYR A 12 -13.86 3.67 8.05
N SER A 13 -14.47 3.05 9.08
CA SER A 13 -15.62 2.13 8.95
C SER A 13 -16.96 2.84 8.83
N ASN A 14 -17.02 3.98 8.14
CA ASN A 14 -18.23 4.78 7.96
C ASN A 14 -18.83 4.71 6.54
N GLY A 15 -18.36 3.79 5.71
CA GLY A 15 -18.83 3.63 4.35
C GLY A 15 -18.13 2.54 3.56
N LYS A 16 -18.69 2.23 2.39
CA LYS A 16 -18.06 1.25 1.48
C LYS A 16 -16.71 1.74 0.99
N PRO A 17 -15.74 0.83 0.76
CA PRO A 17 -14.48 1.19 0.15
C PRO A 17 -14.68 1.82 -1.23
N HIS A 18 -13.76 2.70 -1.60
CA HIS A 18 -13.68 3.34 -2.92
C HIS A 18 -12.37 2.97 -3.62
N ILE A 19 -12.24 3.40 -4.88
CA ILE A 19 -11.08 3.05 -5.72
C ILE A 19 -9.72 3.44 -5.12
N GLY A 20 -9.67 4.45 -4.25
CA GLY A 20 -8.44 4.82 -3.51
C GLY A 20 -8.01 3.71 -2.54
N HIS A 21 -8.94 3.10 -1.79
CA HIS A 21 -8.67 1.97 -0.91
C HIS A 21 -8.23 0.73 -1.72
N LEU A 22 -8.89 0.48 -2.86
CA LEU A 22 -8.50 -0.59 -3.78
C LEU A 22 -7.06 -0.38 -4.27
N TYR A 23 -6.70 0.84 -4.66
CA TYR A 23 -5.36 1.18 -5.11
C TYR A 23 -4.31 0.95 -4.03
N GLU A 24 -4.55 1.44 -2.80
CA GLU A 24 -3.63 1.24 -1.67
C GLU A 24 -3.42 -0.25 -1.37
N SER A 25 -4.50 -1.06 -1.41
CA SER A 25 -4.42 -2.52 -1.22
C SER A 25 -3.57 -3.20 -2.31
N VAL A 26 -3.76 -2.83 -3.58
CA VAL A 26 -2.96 -3.36 -4.70
C VAL A 26 -1.50 -2.94 -4.59
N LEU A 27 -1.24 -1.69 -4.21
CA LEU A 27 0.11 -1.16 -4.05
C LEU A 27 0.84 -1.83 -2.87
N ALA A 28 0.15 -2.04 -1.74
CA ALA A 28 0.71 -2.76 -0.59
C ALA A 28 1.06 -4.21 -0.94
N ASP A 29 0.19 -4.93 -1.66
CA ASP A 29 0.45 -6.30 -2.09
C ASP A 29 1.62 -6.36 -3.09
N PHE A 30 1.73 -5.40 -4.01
CA PHE A 30 2.89 -5.26 -4.90
C PHE A 30 4.20 -5.10 -4.10
N ILE A 31 4.23 -4.16 -3.14
CA ILE A 31 5.42 -3.93 -2.31
C ILE A 31 5.76 -5.19 -1.51
N LYS A 32 4.78 -5.87 -0.92
CA LYS A 32 5.00 -7.14 -0.23
C LYS A 32 5.65 -8.18 -1.15
N ASN A 33 5.16 -8.29 -2.38
CA ASN A 33 5.68 -9.25 -3.35
C ASN A 33 7.14 -8.93 -3.76
N VAL A 34 7.59 -7.66 -3.75
CA VAL A 34 9.00 -7.29 -3.96
C VAL A 34 9.89 -7.97 -2.92
N PHE A 35 9.53 -7.88 -1.64
CA PHE A 35 10.30 -8.49 -0.56
C PHE A 35 10.26 -10.03 -0.65
N ILE A 36 9.13 -10.62 -1.05
CA ILE A 36 9.00 -12.08 -1.27
C ILE A 36 9.95 -12.55 -2.38
N ILE A 37 10.03 -11.85 -3.51
CA ILE A 37 10.93 -12.19 -4.62
C ILE A 37 12.40 -12.02 -4.23
N LEU A 38 12.70 -11.12 -3.31
CA LEU A 38 14.03 -10.92 -2.73
C LEU A 38 14.34 -11.91 -1.59
N ASP A 39 13.39 -12.78 -1.23
CA ASP A 39 13.51 -13.75 -0.13
C ASP A 39 13.72 -13.09 1.24
N ILE A 40 13.08 -11.95 1.46
CA ILE A 40 13.12 -11.19 2.72
C ILE A 40 11.83 -11.45 3.50
N ASN A 41 11.96 -11.68 4.81
CA ASN A 41 10.80 -11.92 5.67
C ASN A 41 9.96 -10.65 5.84
N ILE A 42 8.73 -10.68 5.33
CA ILE A 42 7.79 -9.56 5.38
C ILE A 42 6.42 -9.99 5.87
N LYS A 43 5.79 -9.12 6.68
CA LYS A 43 4.39 -9.22 7.07
C LYS A 43 3.65 -7.95 6.69
N LEU A 44 2.39 -8.09 6.28
CA LEU A 44 1.51 -6.98 5.90
C LEU A 44 0.37 -6.84 6.90
N LEU A 45 0.29 -5.66 7.51
CA LEU A 45 -0.81 -5.23 8.37
C LEU A 45 -1.73 -4.29 7.61
N THR A 46 -3.02 -4.52 7.71
CA THR A 46 -4.09 -3.59 7.26
C THR A 46 -5.21 -3.61 8.29
N GLY A 47 -6.23 -2.76 8.14
CA GLY A 47 -7.32 -2.74 9.11
C GLY A 47 -8.33 -1.64 8.91
N THR A 48 -9.15 -1.44 9.95
CA THR A 48 -10.19 -0.41 10.01
C THR A 48 -10.05 0.49 11.23
N ASP A 49 -10.22 1.78 11.01
CA ASP A 49 -10.40 2.79 12.04
C ASP A 49 -11.89 2.90 12.36
N GLU A 50 -12.24 2.64 13.61
CA GLU A 50 -13.62 2.37 14.02
C GLU A 50 -14.14 3.31 15.11
N HIS A 51 -13.39 4.34 15.48
CA HIS A 51 -13.77 5.32 16.48
C HIS A 51 -14.02 6.71 15.87
N GLY A 52 -14.67 7.59 16.63
CA GLY A 52 -14.83 8.99 16.28
C GLY A 52 -16.26 9.41 15.91
N LYS A 53 -16.41 10.73 15.73
CA LYS A 53 -17.71 11.39 15.48
C LYS A 53 -18.41 10.87 14.21
N LYS A 54 -17.64 10.63 13.13
CA LYS A 54 -18.18 10.14 11.85
C LYS A 54 -18.86 8.79 11.97
N ILE A 55 -18.28 7.88 12.74
CA ILE A 55 -18.85 6.55 12.99
C ILE A 55 -20.18 6.70 13.72
N GLN A 56 -20.20 7.49 14.81
CA GLN A 56 -21.41 7.73 15.59
C GLN A 56 -22.53 8.36 14.76
N GLU A 57 -22.21 9.38 13.96
CA GLU A 57 -23.20 10.05 13.10
C GLU A 57 -23.75 9.11 12.01
N THR A 58 -22.88 8.28 11.41
CA THR A 58 -23.28 7.32 10.38
C THR A 58 -24.16 6.23 10.98
N ALA A 59 -23.80 5.68 12.14
CA ALA A 59 -24.58 4.66 12.85
C ALA A 59 -25.97 5.19 13.18
N LYS A 60 -26.06 6.41 13.69
CA LYS A 60 -27.34 7.09 13.95
C LYS A 60 -28.18 7.27 12.68
N THR A 61 -27.54 7.59 11.55
CA THR A 61 -28.22 7.75 10.25
C THR A 61 -28.73 6.41 9.71
N GLU A 62 -27.95 5.34 9.90
CA GLU A 62 -28.32 3.98 9.48
C GLU A 62 -29.24 3.26 10.49
N LEU A 63 -29.54 3.87 11.64
CA LEU A 63 -30.40 3.34 12.70
C LEU A 63 -29.87 2.00 13.28
N ILE A 64 -28.57 1.89 13.42
CA ILE A 64 -27.87 0.74 14.02
C ILE A 64 -26.88 1.24 15.08
N THR A 65 -26.32 0.35 15.88
CA THR A 65 -25.26 0.70 16.83
C THR A 65 -23.93 0.95 16.11
N GLU A 66 -23.05 1.70 16.73
CA GLU A 66 -21.72 1.97 16.20
C GLU A 66 -20.91 0.66 16.00
N GLN A 67 -21.06 -0.29 16.92
CA GLN A 67 -20.41 -1.60 16.78
C GLN A 67 -20.92 -2.37 15.57
N GLU A 68 -22.25 -2.43 15.36
CA GLU A 68 -22.86 -3.07 14.18
C GLU A 68 -22.40 -2.40 12.88
N LEU A 69 -22.26 -1.05 12.88
CA LEU A 69 -21.73 -0.32 11.74
C LEU A 69 -20.29 -0.74 11.43
N CYS A 70 -19.43 -0.76 12.46
CA CYS A 70 -18.02 -1.15 12.33
C CYS A 70 -17.89 -2.61 11.87
N ASP A 71 -18.68 -3.53 12.40
CA ASP A 71 -18.69 -4.95 11.99
C ASP A 71 -19.09 -5.11 10.52
N LYS A 72 -20.12 -4.37 10.09
CA LYS A 72 -20.59 -4.34 8.71
C LYS A 72 -19.49 -3.87 7.75
N TYR A 73 -18.90 -2.70 8.00
CA TYR A 73 -17.94 -2.12 7.05
C TYR A 73 -16.57 -2.78 7.12
N SER A 74 -16.09 -3.21 8.28
CA SER A 74 -14.85 -4.00 8.37
C SER A 74 -14.94 -5.30 7.57
N THR A 75 -16.11 -5.96 7.57
CA THR A 75 -16.38 -7.14 6.75
C THR A 75 -16.28 -6.81 5.26
N ILE A 76 -16.89 -5.71 4.81
CA ILE A 76 -16.83 -5.27 3.40
C ILE A 76 -15.39 -4.96 2.96
N PHE A 77 -14.57 -4.32 3.83
CA PHE A 77 -13.14 -4.10 3.54
C PHE A 77 -12.35 -5.42 3.42
N LYS A 78 -12.60 -6.39 4.30
CA LYS A 78 -12.00 -7.74 4.21
C LYS A 78 -12.40 -8.45 2.91
N GLU A 79 -13.67 -8.36 2.53
CA GLU A 79 -14.18 -8.95 1.28
C GLU A 79 -13.53 -8.29 0.05
N MET A 80 -13.37 -6.95 0.03
CA MET A 80 -12.65 -6.26 -1.02
C MET A 80 -11.21 -6.78 -1.13
N ASN A 81 -10.47 -6.86 -0.03
CA ASN A 81 -9.10 -7.36 -0.02
C ASN A 81 -9.01 -8.80 -0.51
N ASN A 82 -9.97 -9.66 -0.15
CA ASN A 82 -10.05 -11.03 -0.63
C ASN A 82 -10.32 -11.09 -2.15
N LYS A 83 -11.26 -10.29 -2.67
CA LYS A 83 -11.53 -10.17 -4.11
C LYS A 83 -10.30 -9.68 -4.88
N LEU A 84 -9.51 -8.78 -4.28
CA LEU A 84 -8.24 -8.29 -4.84
C LEU A 84 -7.10 -9.31 -4.73
N GLN A 85 -7.31 -10.42 -4.03
CA GLN A 85 -6.28 -11.43 -3.72
C GLN A 85 -5.10 -10.83 -2.95
N MET A 86 -5.32 -9.76 -2.18
CA MET A 86 -4.32 -9.15 -1.30
C MET A 86 -3.99 -10.10 -0.15
N LYS A 87 -2.71 -10.42 0.01
CA LYS A 87 -2.22 -11.35 1.04
C LYS A 87 -1.74 -10.58 2.28
N TYR A 88 -2.67 -10.06 3.09
CA TYR A 88 -2.33 -9.49 4.40
C TYR A 88 -2.14 -10.60 5.45
N ASP A 89 -1.30 -10.33 6.45
CA ASP A 89 -1.01 -11.27 7.54
C ASP A 89 -1.88 -11.02 8.77
N HIS A 90 -2.30 -9.77 8.98
CA HIS A 90 -3.24 -9.41 10.05
C HIS A 90 -4.14 -8.24 9.62
N PHE A 91 -5.40 -8.31 10.06
CA PHE A 91 -6.39 -7.24 9.88
C PHE A 91 -6.78 -6.71 11.25
N ILE A 92 -6.25 -5.52 11.62
CA ILE A 92 -6.49 -4.90 12.92
C ILE A 92 -7.77 -4.06 12.90
N ARG A 93 -8.47 -4.04 14.02
CA ARG A 93 -9.63 -3.16 14.25
C ARG A 93 -9.36 -2.32 15.50
N THR A 94 -9.62 -1.02 15.45
CA THR A 94 -9.38 -0.17 16.64
C THR A 94 -10.36 -0.46 17.78
N THR A 95 -11.50 -1.14 17.50
CA THR A 95 -12.42 -1.65 18.50
C THR A 95 -11.96 -2.95 19.18
N ASP A 96 -10.93 -3.63 18.69
CA ASP A 96 -10.39 -4.82 19.31
C ASP A 96 -9.84 -4.51 20.72
N LYS A 97 -10.06 -5.44 21.65
CA LYS A 97 -9.61 -5.26 23.04
C LYS A 97 -8.11 -5.02 23.16
N VAL A 98 -7.31 -5.75 22.38
CA VAL A 98 -5.84 -5.59 22.38
C VAL A 98 -5.43 -4.18 21.98
N HIS A 99 -6.12 -3.61 20.99
CA HIS A 99 -5.88 -2.25 20.56
C HIS A 99 -6.23 -1.22 21.64
N LYS A 100 -7.46 -1.31 22.19
CA LYS A 100 -7.92 -0.42 23.27
C LYS A 100 -7.02 -0.46 24.50
N ASP A 101 -6.62 -1.64 24.92
CA ASP A 101 -5.73 -1.84 26.08
C ASP A 101 -4.35 -1.17 25.83
N PHE A 102 -3.81 -1.30 24.62
CA PHE A 102 -2.54 -0.69 24.24
C PHE A 102 -2.62 0.84 24.20
N VAL A 103 -3.68 1.39 23.63
CA VAL A 103 -3.91 2.86 23.59
C VAL A 103 -4.04 3.41 25.00
N LEU A 104 -4.83 2.79 25.87
CA LEU A 104 -4.98 3.19 27.28
C LEU A 104 -3.64 3.17 28.04
N LYS A 105 -2.83 2.13 27.81
CA LYS A 105 -1.49 2.05 28.37
C LYS A 105 -0.61 3.19 27.87
N SER A 106 -0.64 3.46 26.57
CA SER A 106 0.17 4.52 25.94
C SER A 106 -0.22 5.92 26.45
N VAL A 107 -1.51 6.20 26.62
CA VAL A 107 -1.98 7.46 27.20
C VAL A 107 -1.51 7.61 28.66
N LYS A 108 -1.59 6.56 29.47
CA LYS A 108 -1.09 6.58 30.85
C LYS A 108 0.41 6.85 30.91
N GLU A 109 1.18 6.20 30.05
CA GLU A 109 2.62 6.42 29.94
C GLU A 109 2.96 7.87 29.53
N SER A 110 2.21 8.44 28.59
CA SER A 110 2.36 9.86 28.20
C SER A 110 1.99 10.82 29.33
N ILE A 111 1.00 10.49 30.19
CA ILE A 111 0.67 11.26 31.38
C ILE A 111 1.82 11.20 32.41
N GLU A 112 2.33 10.00 32.68
CA GLU A 112 3.46 9.78 33.61
C GLU A 112 4.72 10.51 33.16
N ASN A 113 4.96 10.63 31.85
CA ASN A 113 6.06 11.40 31.26
C ASN A 113 5.80 12.92 31.23
N ASN A 114 4.67 13.36 31.80
CA ASN A 114 4.25 14.78 31.87
C ASN A 114 4.12 15.39 30.44
N ASP A 115 3.63 14.61 29.48
CA ASP A 115 3.40 15.06 28.10
C ASP A 115 1.95 15.42 27.81
N ILE A 116 1.05 15.14 28.76
CA ILE A 116 -0.37 15.48 28.67
C ILE A 116 -0.75 16.37 29.86
N TYR A 117 -1.54 17.42 29.60
CA TYR A 117 -2.05 18.35 30.60
C TYR A 117 -3.48 18.79 30.27
N GLU A 118 -4.23 19.25 31.28
CA GLU A 118 -5.57 19.82 31.10
C GLU A 118 -5.48 21.20 30.47
N GLY A 119 -6.35 21.52 29.54
CA GLY A 119 -6.39 22.80 28.84
C GLY A 119 -7.75 23.04 28.19
N GLU A 120 -7.87 24.17 27.54
CA GLU A 120 -9.05 24.57 26.78
C GLU A 120 -8.63 24.72 25.30
N TYR A 121 -9.47 24.29 24.40
CA TYR A 121 -9.31 24.56 22.98
C TYR A 121 -10.45 25.44 22.48
N GLU A 122 -10.10 26.55 21.87
CA GLU A 122 -11.01 27.39 21.12
C GLU A 122 -10.50 27.53 19.69
N GLY A 123 -11.31 27.13 18.70
CA GLY A 123 -10.91 27.20 17.29
C GLY A 123 -11.92 26.60 16.35
N TRP A 124 -11.47 26.31 15.13
CA TRP A 124 -12.28 25.72 14.07
C TRP A 124 -12.04 24.22 13.95
N TYR A 125 -13.08 23.47 13.67
CA TYR A 125 -13.03 22.03 13.55
C TYR A 125 -13.61 21.58 12.19
N ASP A 126 -12.83 20.78 11.48
CA ASP A 126 -13.31 20.10 10.27
C ASP A 126 -13.88 18.74 10.67
N VAL A 127 -15.21 18.62 10.63
CA VAL A 127 -15.91 17.37 10.97
C VAL A 127 -15.56 16.24 10.01
N LYS A 128 -15.27 16.56 8.73
CA LYS A 128 -14.98 15.54 7.74
C LYS A 128 -13.57 14.98 7.83
N GLU A 129 -12.60 15.83 8.13
CA GLU A 129 -11.20 15.41 8.30
C GLU A 129 -10.86 15.10 9.78
N GLU A 130 -11.85 15.31 10.68
CA GLU A 130 -11.73 15.14 12.14
C GLU A 130 -10.49 15.83 12.72
N CYS A 131 -10.22 17.05 12.28
CA CYS A 131 -9.06 17.80 12.71
C CYS A 131 -9.40 19.25 13.05
N TYR A 132 -8.61 19.83 13.93
CA TYR A 132 -8.67 21.27 14.22
C TYR A 132 -7.96 22.06 13.14
N ILE A 133 -8.59 23.20 12.79
CA ILE A 133 -8.09 24.15 11.81
C ILE A 133 -7.70 25.43 12.55
N THR A 134 -6.48 25.91 12.34
CA THR A 134 -6.06 27.20 12.91
C THR A 134 -6.91 28.35 12.38
N GLU A 135 -7.09 29.40 13.17
CA GLU A 135 -7.84 30.59 12.76
C GLU A 135 -7.32 31.19 11.44
N LEU A 136 -5.98 31.19 11.25
CA LEU A 136 -5.35 31.66 10.03
C LEU A 136 -5.79 30.82 8.81
N ASN A 137 -5.71 29.51 8.91
CA ASN A 137 -6.11 28.60 7.82
C ASN A 137 -7.61 28.65 7.54
N ALA A 138 -8.44 28.77 8.58
CA ALA A 138 -9.87 28.94 8.43
C ALA A 138 -10.20 30.23 7.66
N LYS A 139 -9.53 31.34 7.98
CA LYS A 139 -9.69 32.62 7.27
C LYS A 139 -9.25 32.53 5.82
N LEU A 140 -8.11 31.89 5.52
CA LEU A 140 -7.59 31.74 4.15
C LEU A 140 -8.56 30.97 3.25
N THR A 141 -9.38 30.10 3.81
CA THR A 141 -10.37 29.30 3.09
C THR A 141 -11.79 29.81 3.26
N ASN A 142 -11.99 31.02 3.78
CA ASN A 142 -13.30 31.58 4.11
C ASN A 142 -14.13 30.65 5.00
N TYR A 143 -13.48 29.97 5.95
CA TYR A 143 -14.07 29.01 6.90
C TYR A 143 -14.77 27.81 6.23
N ILE A 144 -14.35 27.46 5.02
CA ILE A 144 -14.87 26.33 4.25
C ILE A 144 -13.70 25.42 3.86
N ASN A 145 -13.83 24.12 4.06
CA ASN A 145 -12.85 23.16 3.58
C ASN A 145 -12.87 23.13 2.05
N PRO A 146 -11.77 23.50 1.36
CA PRO A 146 -11.74 23.56 -0.11
C PRO A 146 -11.88 22.21 -0.80
N LEU A 147 -11.61 21.09 -0.09
CA LEU A 147 -11.73 19.73 -0.65
C LEU A 147 -13.17 19.21 -0.54
N THR A 148 -13.89 19.61 0.49
CA THR A 148 -15.20 19.04 0.83
C THR A 148 -16.36 20.00 0.57
N ASN A 149 -16.03 21.29 0.39
CA ASN A 149 -16.96 22.41 0.29
C ASN A 149 -17.94 22.52 1.48
N LYS A 150 -17.50 22.07 2.69
CA LYS A 150 -18.27 22.18 3.92
C LYS A 150 -17.68 23.22 4.85
N PRO A 151 -18.52 23.97 5.61
CA PRO A 151 -18.02 24.93 6.60
C PRO A 151 -17.34 24.22 7.76
N TYR A 152 -16.33 24.89 8.34
CA TYR A 152 -15.77 24.50 9.63
C TYR A 152 -16.71 24.87 10.77
N GLU A 153 -16.73 24.06 11.82
CA GLU A 153 -17.48 24.34 13.04
C GLU A 153 -16.59 25.08 14.05
N LYS A 154 -17.08 26.21 14.60
CA LYS A 154 -16.39 26.86 15.72
C LYS A 154 -16.66 26.05 16.99
N VAL A 155 -15.61 25.62 17.66
CA VAL A 155 -15.69 24.81 18.88
C VAL A 155 -14.91 25.49 20.00
N SER A 156 -15.44 25.38 21.22
CA SER A 156 -14.74 25.73 22.45
C SER A 156 -15.06 24.59 23.43
N GLU A 157 -14.02 23.87 23.85
CA GLU A 157 -14.20 22.72 24.74
C GLU A 157 -13.01 22.57 25.69
N GLU A 158 -13.29 22.11 26.91
CA GLU A 158 -12.27 21.57 27.79
C GLU A 158 -11.67 20.33 27.16
N THR A 159 -10.35 20.22 27.21
CA THR A 159 -9.63 19.11 26.56
C THR A 159 -8.36 18.78 27.31
N TYR A 160 -7.79 17.61 27.03
CA TYR A 160 -6.42 17.30 27.40
C TYR A 160 -5.51 17.62 26.21
N MET A 161 -4.41 18.33 26.48
CA MET A 161 -3.43 18.78 25.51
C MET A 161 -2.19 17.91 25.58
N PHE A 162 -1.70 17.46 24.40
CA PHE A 162 -0.43 16.78 24.25
C PHE A 162 0.66 17.80 23.88
N LYS A 163 1.78 17.79 24.61
CA LYS A 163 2.92 18.75 24.44
C LYS A 163 3.68 18.50 23.12
N LEU A 164 3.03 18.71 21.98
CA LEU A 164 3.63 18.50 20.67
C LEU A 164 4.85 19.43 20.43
N LEU A 165 4.79 20.66 20.92
CA LEU A 165 5.90 21.64 20.86
C LEU A 165 7.18 21.11 21.49
N LYS A 166 7.10 20.34 22.57
CA LYS A 166 8.26 19.69 23.22
C LYS A 166 9.08 18.84 22.26
N TYR A 167 8.45 18.31 21.24
CA TYR A 167 9.03 17.36 20.27
C TYR A 167 9.42 17.99 18.94
N LYS A 168 9.38 19.33 18.82
CA LYS A 168 9.67 20.06 17.56
C LYS A 168 11.00 19.64 16.93
N GLU A 169 12.08 19.59 17.68
CA GLU A 169 13.42 19.21 17.18
C GLU A 169 13.46 17.75 16.69
N LEU A 170 12.82 16.83 17.43
CA LEU A 170 12.68 15.44 17.00
C LEU A 170 11.94 15.34 15.66
N ILE A 171 10.82 16.06 15.54
CA ILE A 171 9.99 16.09 14.33
C ILE A 171 10.80 16.63 13.15
N LEU A 172 11.52 17.73 13.31
CA LEU A 172 12.40 18.27 12.27
C LEU A 172 13.50 17.28 11.88
N GLY A 173 14.05 16.54 12.85
CA GLY A 173 15.00 15.47 12.59
C GLY A 173 14.40 14.33 11.74
N VAL A 174 13.15 13.92 12.00
CA VAL A 174 12.43 12.93 11.18
C VAL A 174 12.19 13.47 9.77
N LEU A 175 11.72 14.71 9.65
CA LEU A 175 11.43 15.33 8.35
C LEU A 175 12.67 15.47 7.47
N THR A 176 13.83 15.80 8.04
CA THR A 176 15.11 15.94 7.33
C THR A 176 15.85 14.62 7.13
N GLY A 177 15.47 13.55 7.85
CA GLY A 177 16.15 12.26 7.90
C GLY A 177 15.82 11.29 6.77
N ASN A 178 15.27 11.74 5.65
CA ASN A 178 14.86 10.88 4.51
C ASN A 178 13.88 9.76 4.89
N LYS A 179 13.02 10.01 5.87
CA LYS A 179 12.01 9.05 6.35
C LYS A 179 10.71 9.07 5.54
N ILE A 180 10.55 10.01 4.59
CA ILE A 180 9.35 10.19 3.78
C ILE A 180 9.71 10.00 2.30
N ILE A 181 9.06 9.06 1.64
CA ILE A 181 9.26 8.76 0.22
C ILE A 181 7.94 8.97 -0.53
N PRO A 182 7.91 9.81 -1.56
CA PRO A 182 8.98 10.71 -2.02
C PRO A 182 9.14 11.93 -1.09
N ASN A 183 10.34 12.49 -1.08
CA ASN A 183 10.70 13.61 -0.20
C ASN A 183 10.03 14.96 -0.54
N LYS A 184 9.29 15.04 -1.63
CA LYS A 184 8.63 16.29 -2.09
C LYS A 184 7.68 16.92 -1.06
N PHE A 185 7.14 16.13 -0.12
CA PHE A 185 6.26 16.61 0.95
C PHE A 185 7.00 17.28 2.10
N THR A 186 8.30 17.02 2.25
CA THR A 186 9.11 17.40 3.42
C THR A 186 9.19 18.91 3.61
N ASN A 187 9.40 19.68 2.55
CA ASN A 187 9.58 21.14 2.67
C ASN A 187 8.33 21.86 3.17
N GLU A 188 7.14 21.41 2.76
CA GLU A 188 5.88 21.97 3.24
C GLU A 188 5.66 21.64 4.72
N LEU A 189 5.94 20.40 5.12
CA LEU A 189 5.83 19.96 6.51
C LEU A 189 6.80 20.72 7.42
N ILE A 190 8.04 20.91 7.00
CA ILE A 190 9.04 21.72 7.76
C ILE A 190 8.53 23.15 7.95
N LYS A 191 8.07 23.81 6.89
CA LYS A 191 7.54 25.18 6.99
C LYS A 191 6.37 25.25 7.97
N ARG A 192 5.49 24.25 7.99
CA ARG A 192 4.35 24.20 8.90
C ARG A 192 4.78 23.97 10.35
N VAL A 193 5.78 23.12 10.59
CA VAL A 193 6.34 22.88 11.93
C VAL A 193 7.12 24.09 12.44
N ASP A 194 7.78 24.84 11.56
CA ASP A 194 8.53 26.05 11.92
C ASP A 194 7.67 27.31 12.05
N SER A 195 6.38 27.25 11.67
CA SER A 195 5.50 28.39 11.78
C SER A 195 5.10 28.71 13.25
N ASP A 196 4.71 29.95 13.48
CA ASP A 196 4.20 30.41 14.77
C ASP A 196 2.86 29.74 15.18
N ASP A 197 2.16 29.17 14.21
CA ASP A 197 0.90 28.42 14.41
C ASP A 197 1.12 26.98 14.89
N PHE A 198 2.36 26.48 14.92
CA PHE A 198 2.65 25.16 15.43
C PHE A 198 2.49 25.13 16.94
N SER A 199 1.56 24.33 17.43
CA SER A 199 1.12 24.34 18.83
C SER A 199 0.88 22.93 19.36
N ASP A 200 0.66 22.83 20.66
CA ASP A 200 0.27 21.60 21.33
C ASP A 200 -1.05 21.05 20.78
N LEU A 201 -1.19 19.74 20.81
CA LEU A 201 -2.30 19.03 20.19
C LEU A 201 -3.39 18.71 21.22
N SER A 202 -4.63 19.10 20.94
CA SER A 202 -5.79 18.63 21.71
C SER A 202 -6.06 17.16 21.40
N ILE A 203 -6.00 16.31 22.42
CA ILE A 203 -6.08 14.83 22.27
C ILE A 203 -7.33 14.21 22.90
N THR A 204 -8.31 15.02 23.30
CA THR A 204 -9.61 14.51 23.73
C THR A 204 -10.75 15.30 23.13
N ARG A 205 -11.94 14.69 23.14
CA ARG A 205 -13.20 15.27 22.65
C ARG A 205 -14.31 15.00 23.65
N THR A 206 -15.23 15.96 23.79
CA THR A 206 -16.44 15.85 24.62
C THR A 206 -17.72 15.86 23.79
N SER A 207 -17.63 16.16 22.49
CA SER A 207 -18.77 16.35 21.59
C SER A 207 -19.38 15.05 21.07
N PHE A 208 -18.80 13.89 21.36
CA PHE A 208 -19.30 12.56 21.02
C PHE A 208 -18.78 11.51 22.03
N ASP A 209 -19.43 10.32 22.05
CA ASP A 209 -19.16 9.28 23.04
C ASP A 209 -18.47 8.01 22.47
N TRP A 210 -18.52 7.80 21.17
CA TRP A 210 -17.98 6.61 20.53
C TRP A 210 -16.47 6.67 20.35
N GLY A 211 -15.73 5.96 21.18
CA GLY A 211 -14.28 5.87 21.18
C GLY A 211 -13.73 5.40 22.51
N ILE A 212 -12.42 5.44 22.67
CA ILE A 212 -11.73 5.02 23.90
C ILE A 212 -11.86 6.16 24.93
N LYS A 213 -12.40 5.85 26.09
CA LYS A 213 -12.54 6.84 27.18
C LYS A 213 -11.19 7.20 27.77
N PHE A 214 -11.00 8.49 28.08
CA PHE A 214 -9.78 8.97 28.68
C PHE A 214 -9.62 8.47 30.13
N PRO A 215 -8.45 7.94 30.54
CA PRO A 215 -8.33 7.16 31.79
C PRO A 215 -8.69 7.92 33.08
N SER A 216 -8.47 9.24 33.15
CA SER A 216 -8.76 10.04 34.32
C SER A 216 -10.08 10.81 34.24
N ASN A 217 -10.79 10.77 33.09
CA ASN A 217 -12.04 11.48 32.90
C ASN A 217 -12.90 10.82 31.80
N GLU A 218 -13.87 10.01 32.17
CA GLU A 218 -14.72 9.24 31.24
C GLU A 218 -15.66 10.12 30.39
N ASN A 219 -15.81 11.42 30.69
CA ASN A 219 -16.54 12.36 29.84
C ASN A 219 -15.76 12.71 28.57
N HIS A 220 -14.48 12.41 28.53
CA HIS A 220 -13.61 12.64 27.38
C HIS A 220 -13.35 11.34 26.61
N VAL A 221 -13.37 11.46 25.29
CA VAL A 221 -12.99 10.40 24.33
C VAL A 221 -11.61 10.74 23.77
N ILE A 222 -10.70 9.77 23.69
CA ILE A 222 -9.38 9.94 23.10
C ILE A 222 -9.53 10.29 21.63
N TYR A 223 -8.74 11.27 21.18
CA TYR A 223 -8.70 11.72 19.80
C TYR A 223 -8.29 10.61 18.83
N VAL A 224 -9.06 10.46 17.76
CA VAL A 224 -8.93 9.37 16.80
C VAL A 224 -7.51 9.18 16.24
N TRP A 225 -6.77 10.26 15.99
CA TRP A 225 -5.40 10.15 15.50
C TRP A 225 -4.38 9.72 16.55
N PHE A 226 -4.59 10.01 17.84
CA PHE A 226 -3.77 9.44 18.92
C PHE A 226 -4.04 7.95 19.07
N ASP A 227 -5.30 7.54 18.91
CA ASP A 227 -5.75 6.15 18.91
C ASP A 227 -5.25 5.38 17.67
N ALA A 228 -5.64 5.82 16.49
CA ALA A 228 -5.41 5.11 15.23
C ALA A 228 -3.91 4.89 14.92
N LEU A 229 -3.04 5.89 15.15
CA LEU A 229 -1.61 5.76 14.82
C LEU A 229 -0.90 4.64 15.59
N LEU A 230 -1.40 4.25 16.75
CA LEU A 230 -0.81 3.20 17.57
C LEU A 230 -1.08 1.77 17.03
N ASN A 231 -1.98 1.60 16.04
CA ASN A 231 -2.25 0.31 15.41
C ASN A 231 -0.99 -0.35 14.86
N TYR A 232 -0.03 0.43 14.36
CA TYR A 232 1.20 -0.06 13.75
C TYR A 232 2.12 -0.75 14.76
N ASP A 233 2.19 -0.22 15.97
CA ASP A 233 2.99 -0.81 17.05
C ASP A 233 2.35 -2.08 17.58
N ILE A 234 1.04 -2.10 17.71
CA ILE A 234 0.27 -3.28 18.09
C ILE A 234 0.45 -4.39 17.04
N GLY A 235 0.35 -4.02 15.75
CA GLY A 235 0.59 -4.95 14.65
C GLY A 235 1.99 -5.57 14.70
N ASN A 236 3.01 -4.80 15.08
CA ASN A 236 4.36 -5.33 15.27
C ASN A 236 4.44 -6.32 16.45
N GLU A 237 3.75 -6.03 17.55
CA GLU A 237 3.67 -6.95 18.68
C GLU A 237 3.00 -8.28 18.30
N ILE A 238 1.89 -8.21 17.56
CA ILE A 238 1.13 -9.39 17.12
C ILE A 238 1.91 -10.22 16.10
N LEU A 239 2.53 -9.58 15.10
CA LEU A 239 3.13 -10.26 13.94
C LEU A 239 4.57 -10.69 14.16
N PHE A 240 5.31 -9.98 15.04
CA PHE A 240 6.74 -10.20 15.26
C PHE A 240 7.14 -10.36 16.71
N GLU A 241 6.18 -10.42 17.66
CA GLU A 241 6.47 -10.62 19.10
C GLU A 241 7.52 -9.62 19.64
N ASN A 242 7.42 -8.36 19.21
CA ASN A 242 8.39 -7.29 19.54
C ASN A 242 9.82 -7.51 19.04
N LYS A 243 10.05 -8.42 18.09
CA LYS A 243 11.35 -8.52 17.43
C LYS A 243 11.69 -7.24 16.67
N GLU A 244 12.96 -6.97 16.51
CA GLU A 244 13.44 -5.85 15.71
C GLU A 244 12.93 -5.98 14.26
N THR A 245 12.27 -4.94 13.77
CA THR A 245 11.68 -4.86 12.44
C THR A 245 11.90 -3.50 11.83
N LYS A 246 12.18 -3.46 10.54
CA LYS A 246 12.06 -2.23 9.76
C LYS A 246 10.63 -2.09 9.28
N LYS A 247 10.07 -0.90 9.43
CA LYS A 247 8.66 -0.63 9.18
C LYS A 247 8.48 0.32 7.99
N TYR A 248 7.58 -0.05 7.09
CA TYR A 248 7.13 0.80 5.98
C TYR A 248 5.64 1.07 6.14
N HIS A 249 5.29 2.36 6.28
CA HIS A 249 3.90 2.81 6.39
C HIS A 249 3.46 3.38 5.05
N LEU A 250 2.65 2.64 4.30
CA LEU A 250 2.05 3.08 3.05
C LEU A 250 0.79 3.87 3.35
N ILE A 251 0.74 5.13 2.91
CA ILE A 251 -0.34 6.07 3.26
C ILE A 251 -0.71 7.00 2.10
N GLY A 252 -1.92 7.53 2.12
CA GLY A 252 -2.33 8.62 1.24
C GLY A 252 -1.66 9.96 1.59
N LYS A 253 -1.49 10.82 0.60
CA LYS A 253 -0.85 12.15 0.76
C LYS A 253 -1.58 13.11 1.72
N ASP A 254 -2.87 12.92 1.93
CA ASP A 254 -3.73 13.71 2.81
C ASP A 254 -3.46 13.49 4.30
N ILE A 255 -2.88 12.35 4.66
CA ILE A 255 -2.61 11.99 6.06
C ILE A 255 -1.12 12.01 6.42
N VAL A 256 -0.27 12.54 5.53
CA VAL A 256 1.19 12.59 5.77
C VAL A 256 1.55 13.39 7.02
N TRP A 257 0.81 14.46 7.34
CA TRP A 257 0.98 15.26 8.54
C TRP A 257 0.91 14.42 9.82
N PHE A 258 -0.12 13.59 9.93
CA PHE A 258 -0.34 12.77 11.13
C PHE A 258 0.78 11.74 11.32
N HIS A 259 1.25 11.13 10.23
CA HIS A 259 2.28 10.09 10.29
C HIS A 259 3.70 10.61 10.45
N SER A 260 4.00 11.83 9.97
CA SER A 260 5.36 12.37 9.99
C SER A 260 5.60 13.41 11.07
N VAL A 261 4.54 13.98 11.67
CA VAL A 261 4.62 15.01 12.69
C VAL A 261 4.07 14.51 14.03
N ILE A 262 2.84 14.04 14.05
CA ILE A 262 2.16 13.63 15.29
C ILE A 262 2.69 12.28 15.78
N TYR A 263 2.77 11.28 14.90
CA TYR A 263 3.16 9.92 15.27
C TYR A 263 4.58 9.83 15.89
N PRO A 264 5.63 10.47 15.34
CA PRO A 264 6.95 10.46 15.98
C PRO A 264 6.94 11.03 17.41
N ALA A 265 6.15 12.07 17.65
CA ALA A 265 6.03 12.68 18.97
C ALA A 265 5.32 11.75 19.96
N ILE A 266 4.22 11.10 19.54
CA ILE A 266 3.52 10.09 20.35
C ILE A 266 4.46 8.94 20.71
N LEU A 267 5.19 8.40 19.73
CA LEU A 267 6.15 7.31 19.96
C LEU A 267 7.20 7.71 20.99
N LYS A 268 7.76 8.90 20.87
CA LYS A 268 8.77 9.39 21.82
C LYS A 268 8.20 9.56 23.23
N SER A 269 6.96 10.01 23.33
CA SER A 269 6.22 10.17 24.59
C SER A 269 5.99 8.83 25.31
N ILE A 270 5.94 7.73 24.60
CA ILE A 270 5.81 6.36 25.13
C ILE A 270 7.12 5.55 25.02
N ASN A 271 8.27 6.23 25.08
CA ASN A 271 9.60 5.64 25.06
C ASN A 271 9.90 4.73 23.87
N ARG A 272 9.28 4.99 22.71
CA ARG A 272 9.52 4.29 21.42
C ARG A 272 10.26 5.19 20.45
N THR A 273 10.87 4.60 19.42
CA THR A 273 11.60 5.34 18.37
C THR A 273 10.85 5.34 17.05
N PHE A 274 11.14 6.35 16.23
CA PHE A 274 10.71 6.44 14.84
C PHE A 274 11.81 5.99 13.84
N ASP A 275 13.03 5.70 14.32
CA ASP A 275 14.22 5.49 13.47
C ASP A 275 14.11 4.28 12.54
N ASP A 276 13.36 3.27 12.94
CA ASP A 276 13.12 2.04 12.19
C ASP A 276 11.96 2.16 11.17
N ARG A 277 11.41 3.36 10.97
CA ARG A 277 10.22 3.61 10.15
C ARG A 277 10.52 4.43 8.91
N THR A 278 9.79 4.13 7.83
CA THR A 278 9.76 4.89 6.58
C THR A 278 8.31 5.06 6.14
N ILE A 279 7.93 6.27 5.78
CA ILE A 279 6.60 6.60 5.28
C ILE A 279 6.64 6.58 3.75
N LEU A 280 5.80 5.75 3.15
CA LEU A 280 5.59 5.68 1.71
C LEU A 280 4.29 6.40 1.35
N VAL A 281 4.40 7.51 0.63
CA VAL A 281 3.25 8.36 0.35
C VAL A 281 2.78 8.16 -1.07
N HIS A 282 1.53 7.72 -1.26
CA HIS A 282 0.90 7.64 -2.57
C HIS A 282 -0.05 8.82 -2.83
N GLY A 283 -0.34 9.08 -4.11
CA GLY A 283 -1.33 10.08 -4.54
C GLY A 283 -2.76 9.56 -4.51
N HIS A 284 -3.69 10.41 -4.94
CA HIS A 284 -5.10 10.05 -5.09
C HIS A 284 -5.38 9.42 -6.46
N ILE A 285 -6.49 8.70 -6.56
CA ILE A 285 -7.09 8.32 -7.84
C ILE A 285 -8.13 9.38 -8.21
N LEU A 286 -7.89 10.03 -9.33
CA LEU A 286 -8.76 11.05 -9.92
C LEU A 286 -9.48 10.45 -11.14
N ASP A 287 -10.58 11.05 -11.56
CA ASP A 287 -11.21 10.69 -12.83
C ASP A 287 -10.32 11.12 -14.03
N GLU A 288 -10.71 10.79 -15.24
CA GLU A 288 -9.95 11.11 -16.47
C GLU A 288 -9.80 12.62 -16.74
N ASN A 289 -10.59 13.46 -16.06
CA ASN A 289 -10.53 14.92 -16.15
C ASN A 289 -9.67 15.53 -15.02
N GLY A 290 -9.07 14.72 -14.15
CA GLY A 290 -8.27 15.17 -13.02
C GLY A 290 -9.11 15.65 -11.82
N VAL A 291 -10.40 15.27 -11.76
CA VAL A 291 -11.30 15.64 -10.68
C VAL A 291 -11.37 14.52 -9.64
N LYS A 292 -11.34 14.88 -8.35
CA LYS A 292 -11.52 13.93 -7.25
C LYS A 292 -12.89 13.26 -7.34
N MET A 293 -12.91 11.94 -7.31
CA MET A 293 -14.17 11.19 -7.38
C MET A 293 -15.00 11.39 -6.12
N SER A 294 -16.29 11.73 -6.29
CA SER A 294 -17.24 11.89 -5.20
C SER A 294 -18.65 11.49 -5.61
N LYS A 295 -19.43 11.00 -4.64
CA LYS A 295 -20.84 10.61 -4.89
C LYS A 295 -21.68 11.80 -5.40
N SER A 296 -21.40 13.00 -4.91
CA SER A 296 -22.10 14.22 -5.32
C SER A 296 -21.86 14.61 -6.78
N LEU A 297 -20.69 14.25 -7.34
CA LEU A 297 -20.35 14.51 -8.74
C LEU A 297 -20.76 13.34 -9.67
N GLY A 298 -21.17 12.20 -9.12
CA GLY A 298 -21.56 11.03 -9.91
C GLY A 298 -20.44 10.37 -10.70
N ASN A 299 -19.17 10.71 -10.41
CA ASN A 299 -17.98 10.20 -11.08
C ASN A 299 -17.27 9.07 -10.31
N VAL A 300 -17.91 8.50 -9.28
CA VAL A 300 -17.35 7.40 -8.48
C VAL A 300 -17.45 6.10 -9.25
N ILE A 301 -16.36 5.37 -9.30
CA ILE A 301 -16.32 4.00 -9.84
C ILE A 301 -16.73 3.03 -8.73
N ASP A 302 -17.79 2.27 -8.98
CA ASP A 302 -18.20 1.17 -8.10
C ASP A 302 -17.21 0.01 -8.23
N ILE A 303 -16.63 -0.42 -7.09
CA ILE A 303 -15.61 -1.48 -7.07
C ILE A 303 -16.19 -2.83 -7.47
N ASP A 304 -17.40 -3.16 -7.02
CA ASP A 304 -18.03 -4.45 -7.35
C ASP A 304 -18.33 -4.52 -8.85
N TRP A 305 -18.79 -3.41 -9.43
CA TRP A 305 -18.96 -3.30 -10.88
C TRP A 305 -17.62 -3.46 -11.61
N LEU A 306 -16.56 -2.78 -11.15
CA LEU A 306 -15.24 -2.85 -11.77
C LEU A 306 -14.68 -4.27 -11.76
N LEU A 307 -14.74 -4.96 -10.61
CA LEU A 307 -14.27 -6.33 -10.43
C LEU A 307 -15.12 -7.37 -11.16
N THR A 308 -16.38 -7.04 -11.47
CA THR A 308 -17.28 -7.93 -12.23
C THR A 308 -17.04 -7.81 -13.74
N ASN A 309 -16.72 -6.60 -14.21
CA ASN A 309 -16.65 -6.33 -15.66
C ASN A 309 -15.22 -6.39 -16.22
N TYR A 310 -14.18 -6.40 -15.36
CA TYR A 310 -12.78 -6.44 -15.78
C TYR A 310 -12.02 -7.55 -15.04
N PRO A 311 -11.12 -8.27 -15.72
CA PRO A 311 -10.22 -9.21 -15.07
C PRO A 311 -9.42 -8.52 -13.95
N LEU A 312 -9.24 -9.21 -12.83
CA LEU A 312 -8.48 -8.68 -11.71
C LEU A 312 -7.05 -8.28 -12.14
N GLU A 313 -6.45 -9.09 -13.00
CA GLU A 313 -5.11 -8.84 -13.54
C GLU A 313 -5.03 -7.51 -14.30
N ALA A 314 -6.10 -7.14 -15.02
CA ALA A 314 -6.17 -5.86 -15.72
C ALA A 314 -6.17 -4.67 -14.76
N ILE A 315 -6.97 -4.77 -13.69
CA ILE A 315 -7.09 -3.73 -12.68
C ILE A 315 -5.77 -3.55 -11.93
N ARG A 316 -5.18 -4.65 -11.44
CA ARG A 316 -3.92 -4.64 -10.70
C ARG A 316 -2.78 -4.12 -11.58
N PHE A 317 -2.67 -4.62 -12.81
CA PHE A 317 -1.61 -4.20 -13.73
C PHE A 317 -1.72 -2.72 -14.08
N TYR A 318 -2.91 -2.24 -14.42
CA TYR A 318 -3.14 -0.83 -14.76
C TYR A 318 -2.74 0.10 -13.62
N LEU A 319 -3.21 -0.17 -12.39
CA LEU A 319 -2.90 0.67 -11.23
C LEU A 319 -1.39 0.75 -10.95
N ILE A 320 -0.69 -0.39 -10.98
CA ILE A 320 0.78 -0.39 -10.78
C ILE A 320 1.50 0.27 -11.96
N ASN A 321 1.01 0.06 -13.19
CA ASN A 321 1.59 0.68 -14.37
C ASN A 321 1.50 2.20 -14.34
N GLU A 322 0.41 2.77 -13.85
CA GLU A 322 0.22 4.22 -13.72
C GLU A 322 0.90 4.80 -12.48
N THR A 323 1.35 3.96 -11.53
CA THR A 323 1.93 4.43 -10.27
C THR A 323 3.22 5.22 -10.49
N VAL A 324 3.23 6.45 -9.95
CA VAL A 324 4.39 7.25 -9.60
C VAL A 324 4.18 7.69 -8.17
N LEU A 325 5.00 7.18 -7.25
CA LEU A 325 4.79 7.39 -5.82
C LEU A 325 4.68 8.89 -5.48
N GLY A 326 3.68 9.25 -4.70
CA GLY A 326 3.34 10.63 -4.35
C GLY A 326 2.57 11.42 -5.41
N SER A 327 2.36 10.88 -6.61
CA SER A 327 1.58 11.56 -7.68
C SER A 327 0.20 10.94 -7.82
N ASP A 328 -0.77 11.76 -8.24
CA ASP A 328 -2.12 11.30 -8.51
C ASP A 328 -2.17 10.47 -9.80
N ILE A 329 -3.10 9.51 -9.85
CA ILE A 329 -3.40 8.69 -11.03
C ILE A 329 -4.69 9.17 -11.65
N LEU A 330 -4.66 9.43 -12.96
CA LEU A 330 -5.87 9.67 -13.75
C LEU A 330 -6.46 8.33 -14.20
N PHE A 331 -7.57 7.93 -13.61
CA PHE A 331 -8.18 6.64 -13.91
C PHE A 331 -9.01 6.69 -15.19
N SER A 332 -8.67 5.83 -16.13
CA SER A 332 -9.40 5.67 -17.40
C SER A 332 -9.62 4.19 -17.71
N LEU A 333 -10.89 3.82 -17.95
CA LEU A 333 -11.24 2.46 -18.36
C LEU A 333 -10.65 2.09 -19.73
N ASN A 334 -10.48 3.07 -20.62
CA ASN A 334 -9.85 2.84 -21.92
C ASN A 334 -8.36 2.52 -21.74
N ASN A 335 -7.64 3.29 -20.94
CA ASN A 335 -6.23 3.03 -20.66
C ASN A 335 -6.03 1.69 -19.95
N LEU A 336 -6.95 1.30 -19.06
CA LEU A 336 -6.94 -0.02 -18.41
C LEU A 336 -7.04 -1.14 -19.47
N LYS A 337 -8.00 -1.04 -20.41
CA LYS A 337 -8.14 -2.02 -21.49
C LYS A 337 -6.92 -2.08 -22.40
N GLU A 338 -6.36 -0.92 -22.74
CA GLU A 338 -5.17 -0.83 -23.61
C GLU A 338 -3.95 -1.44 -22.91
N ALA A 339 -3.70 -1.10 -21.65
CA ALA A 339 -2.60 -1.66 -20.88
C ALA A 339 -2.70 -3.19 -20.78
N TYR A 340 -3.87 -3.72 -20.47
CA TYR A 340 -4.11 -5.15 -20.43
C TYR A 340 -3.91 -5.83 -21.79
N ASN A 341 -4.60 -5.33 -22.83
CA ASN A 341 -4.56 -5.98 -24.16
C ASN A 341 -3.17 -5.90 -24.81
N ASN A 342 -2.41 -4.82 -24.59
CA ASN A 342 -1.11 -4.66 -25.20
C ASN A 342 0.00 -5.37 -24.41
N ILE A 343 0.01 -5.28 -23.09
CA ILE A 343 1.11 -5.81 -22.27
C ILE A 343 0.79 -7.23 -21.77
N LEU A 344 -0.34 -7.43 -21.07
CA LEU A 344 -0.62 -8.75 -20.51
C LEU A 344 -1.02 -9.77 -21.58
N LEU A 345 -1.90 -9.40 -22.49
CA LEU A 345 -2.35 -10.33 -23.54
C LEU A 345 -1.31 -10.52 -24.65
N LYS A 346 -0.95 -9.42 -25.36
CA LYS A 346 -0.12 -9.51 -26.58
C LYS A 346 1.35 -9.72 -26.27
N ASN A 347 1.89 -9.05 -25.26
CA ASN A 347 3.32 -9.11 -24.95
C ASN A 347 3.65 -10.32 -24.06
N PHE A 348 3.18 -10.34 -22.81
CA PHE A 348 3.48 -11.42 -21.86
C PHE A 348 2.75 -12.75 -22.19
N GLY A 349 1.46 -12.70 -22.39
CA GLY A 349 0.63 -13.90 -22.62
C GLY A 349 0.96 -14.63 -23.91
N ASN A 350 1.12 -13.92 -25.03
CA ASN A 350 1.52 -14.55 -26.29
C ASN A 350 2.94 -15.10 -26.24
N LEU A 351 3.87 -14.40 -25.56
CA LEU A 351 5.22 -14.91 -25.35
C LEU A 351 5.18 -16.23 -24.58
N PHE A 352 4.45 -16.28 -23.45
CA PHE A 352 4.28 -17.51 -22.68
C PHE A 352 3.73 -18.65 -23.54
N GLN A 353 2.66 -18.43 -24.30
CA GLN A 353 2.04 -19.46 -25.14
C GLN A 353 2.97 -20.00 -26.23
N ARG A 354 3.80 -19.12 -26.82
CA ARG A 354 4.82 -19.50 -27.80
C ARG A 354 5.91 -20.36 -27.13
N LEU A 355 6.46 -19.88 -26.01
CA LEU A 355 7.50 -20.61 -25.27
C LEU A 355 6.98 -21.96 -24.76
N TYR A 356 5.77 -22.02 -24.20
CA TYR A 356 5.16 -23.26 -23.74
C TYR A 356 5.19 -24.37 -24.81
N LYS A 357 4.88 -24.02 -26.07
CA LYS A 357 4.89 -24.97 -27.19
C LYS A 357 6.30 -25.31 -27.68
N LEU A 358 7.17 -24.32 -27.75
CA LEU A 358 8.50 -24.43 -28.36
C LEU A 358 9.53 -25.12 -27.46
N LEU A 359 9.43 -24.93 -26.16
CA LEU A 359 10.41 -25.45 -25.21
C LEU A 359 10.19 -26.92 -24.87
N ASN A 360 8.97 -27.45 -25.02
CA ASN A 360 8.66 -28.82 -24.67
C ASN A 360 9.53 -29.86 -25.41
N PRO A 361 9.67 -29.87 -26.75
CA PRO A 361 10.44 -30.87 -27.45
C PRO A 361 11.94 -30.83 -27.15
N ILE A 362 12.45 -29.72 -26.65
CA ILE A 362 13.88 -29.50 -26.35
C ILE A 362 14.20 -29.44 -24.86
N ALA A 363 13.22 -29.71 -23.99
CA ALA A 363 13.34 -29.47 -22.54
C ALA A 363 14.56 -30.20 -21.93
N ASN A 364 14.84 -31.46 -22.29
CA ASN A 364 15.99 -32.21 -21.77
C ASN A 364 17.32 -31.61 -22.21
N GLU A 365 17.45 -31.25 -23.47
CA GLU A 365 18.66 -30.64 -24.01
C GLU A 365 18.89 -29.26 -23.37
N LEU A 366 17.83 -28.45 -23.27
CA LEU A 366 17.90 -27.12 -22.65
C LEU A 366 18.25 -27.22 -21.16
N ASN A 367 17.69 -28.16 -20.42
CA ASN A 367 18.02 -28.39 -19.01
C ASN A 367 19.50 -28.76 -18.81
N ASN A 368 20.03 -29.62 -19.67
CA ASN A 368 21.48 -29.93 -19.65
C ASN A 368 22.33 -28.69 -19.96
N TYR A 369 21.88 -27.86 -20.90
CA TYR A 369 22.57 -26.60 -21.23
C TYR A 369 22.55 -25.62 -20.03
N ILE A 370 21.40 -25.48 -19.35
CA ILE A 370 21.24 -24.66 -18.14
C ILE A 370 22.22 -25.10 -17.06
N GLU A 371 22.32 -26.41 -16.77
CA GLU A 371 23.24 -26.95 -15.75
C GLU A 371 24.71 -26.60 -16.05
N ASN A 372 25.12 -26.72 -17.31
CA ASN A 372 26.49 -26.42 -17.73
C ASN A 372 26.78 -24.89 -17.74
N ASN A 373 25.74 -24.05 -17.75
CA ASN A 373 25.85 -22.59 -17.82
C ASN A 373 25.26 -21.88 -16.59
N ILE A 374 25.24 -22.54 -15.45
CA ILE A 374 24.63 -22.00 -14.21
C ILE A 374 25.23 -20.66 -13.76
N LYS A 375 26.50 -20.40 -14.06
CA LYS A 375 27.14 -19.11 -13.76
C LYS A 375 26.48 -17.96 -14.50
N GLN A 376 26.08 -18.13 -15.77
CA GLN A 376 25.39 -17.12 -16.55
C GLN A 376 23.99 -16.86 -15.98
N VAL A 377 23.29 -17.91 -15.50
CA VAL A 377 22.01 -17.76 -14.82
C VAL A 377 22.16 -16.89 -13.57
N ILE A 378 23.16 -17.18 -12.74
CA ILE A 378 23.46 -16.44 -11.50
C ILE A 378 23.75 -14.97 -11.83
N GLU A 379 24.67 -14.71 -12.74
CA GLU A 379 25.08 -13.35 -13.12
C GLU A 379 23.90 -12.53 -13.66
N PHE A 380 23.09 -13.11 -14.53
CA PHE A 380 21.94 -12.43 -15.12
C PHE A 380 20.85 -12.14 -14.08
N LYS A 381 20.44 -13.13 -13.27
CA LYS A 381 19.43 -12.92 -12.22
C LYS A 381 19.89 -11.90 -11.17
N ASN A 382 21.17 -11.85 -10.86
CA ASN A 382 21.74 -10.88 -9.93
C ASN A 382 21.55 -9.42 -10.39
N ILE A 383 21.50 -9.15 -11.70
CA ILE A 383 21.20 -7.80 -12.21
C ILE A 383 19.82 -7.36 -11.70
N TYR A 384 18.80 -8.18 -11.88
CA TYR A 384 17.42 -7.85 -11.50
C TYR A 384 17.20 -7.93 -9.98
N TYR A 385 17.93 -8.81 -9.30
CA TYR A 385 17.98 -8.84 -7.84
C TYR A 385 18.48 -7.51 -7.26
N ASN A 386 19.58 -6.98 -7.82
CA ASN A 386 20.12 -5.68 -7.41
C ASN A 386 19.19 -4.53 -7.80
N ASN A 387 18.58 -4.55 -8.99
CA ASN A 387 17.58 -3.56 -9.39
C ASN A 387 16.40 -3.49 -8.43
N LEU A 388 15.91 -4.65 -7.91
CA LEU A 388 14.86 -4.65 -6.89
C LEU A 388 15.36 -4.20 -5.52
N LYS A 389 16.63 -4.46 -5.16
CA LYS A 389 17.23 -3.88 -3.96
C LYS A 389 17.34 -2.35 -4.05
N GLU A 390 17.69 -1.82 -5.21
CA GLU A 390 17.65 -0.38 -5.45
C GLU A 390 16.23 0.16 -5.39
N PHE A 391 15.25 -0.56 -5.96
CA PHE A 391 13.84 -0.18 -5.89
C PHE A 391 13.35 0.05 -4.46
N ILE A 392 13.71 -0.80 -3.49
CA ILE A 392 13.25 -0.64 -2.09
C ILE A 392 13.90 0.52 -1.34
N ILE A 393 14.85 1.24 -1.95
CA ILE A 393 15.45 2.44 -1.38
C ILE A 393 14.58 3.67 -1.65
N ASP A 394 14.11 3.84 -2.89
CA ASP A 394 13.38 5.02 -3.34
C ASP A 394 11.98 4.72 -3.92
N PHE A 395 11.64 3.43 -4.05
CA PHE A 395 10.38 2.95 -4.65
C PHE A 395 10.11 3.55 -6.03
N ASN A 396 11.15 3.56 -6.89
CA ASN A 396 11.08 4.11 -8.24
C ASN A 396 10.37 3.16 -9.21
N PHE A 397 9.06 3.31 -9.34
CA PHE A 397 8.22 2.50 -10.25
C PHE A 397 8.62 2.62 -11.72
N GLN A 398 9.24 3.72 -12.14
CA GLN A 398 9.69 3.88 -13.54
C GLN A 398 10.83 2.92 -13.86
N ASN A 399 11.78 2.73 -12.94
CA ASN A 399 12.87 1.78 -13.13
C ASN A 399 12.38 0.34 -13.16
N TYR A 400 11.42 0.00 -12.29
CA TYR A 400 10.73 -1.30 -12.32
C TYR A 400 10.07 -1.54 -13.69
N LYS A 401 9.25 -0.59 -14.18
CA LYS A 401 8.57 -0.70 -15.48
C LYS A 401 9.55 -0.85 -16.64
N LYS A 402 10.63 -0.06 -16.65
CA LYS A 402 11.71 -0.18 -17.63
C LYS A 402 12.28 -1.60 -17.69
N SER A 403 12.58 -2.18 -16.54
CA SER A 403 13.14 -3.53 -16.45
C SER A 403 12.15 -4.57 -16.97
N LEU A 404 10.88 -4.49 -16.57
CA LEU A 404 9.83 -5.41 -17.02
C LEU A 404 9.64 -5.36 -18.54
N TYR A 405 9.47 -4.15 -19.10
CA TYR A 405 9.24 -3.99 -20.53
C TYR A 405 10.45 -4.41 -21.36
N TYR A 406 11.66 -4.09 -20.93
CA TYR A 406 12.88 -4.57 -21.57
C TYR A 406 12.91 -6.09 -21.69
N LEU A 407 12.64 -6.81 -20.60
CA LEU A 407 12.67 -8.27 -20.58
C LEU A 407 11.63 -8.89 -21.53
N LEU A 408 10.42 -8.32 -21.56
CA LEU A 408 9.35 -8.79 -22.42
C LEU A 408 9.62 -8.50 -23.91
N ASP A 409 10.03 -7.27 -24.21
CA ASP A 409 10.29 -6.84 -25.58
C ASP A 409 11.50 -7.57 -26.18
N TYR A 410 12.58 -7.71 -25.38
CA TYR A 410 13.74 -8.49 -25.76
C TYR A 410 13.35 -9.95 -26.11
N SER A 411 12.66 -10.63 -25.20
CA SER A 411 12.27 -12.03 -25.40
C SER A 411 11.39 -12.21 -26.64
N ASN A 412 10.42 -11.33 -26.88
CA ASN A 412 9.56 -11.39 -28.06
C ASN A 412 10.31 -11.12 -29.36
N LYS A 413 11.23 -10.12 -29.34
CA LYS A 413 12.07 -9.76 -30.48
C LYS A 413 13.01 -10.90 -30.85
N GLU A 414 13.80 -11.38 -29.89
CA GLU A 414 14.76 -12.48 -30.13
C GLU A 414 14.07 -13.75 -30.60
N LEU A 415 12.93 -14.09 -30.00
CA LEU A 415 12.13 -15.24 -30.43
C LEU A 415 11.65 -15.08 -31.88
N THR A 416 11.37 -13.85 -32.34
CA THR A 416 10.89 -13.59 -33.69
C THR A 416 12.03 -13.51 -34.71
N ASP A 417 13.13 -12.85 -34.38
CA ASP A 417 14.23 -12.56 -35.31
C ASP A 417 15.12 -13.79 -35.50
N LYS A 418 15.48 -14.49 -34.41
CA LYS A 418 16.36 -15.66 -34.46
C LYS A 418 15.66 -16.95 -34.87
N MET A 419 14.33 -17.03 -34.69
CA MET A 419 13.53 -18.23 -35.00
C MET A 419 14.20 -19.53 -34.51
N PRO A 420 14.54 -19.67 -33.21
CA PRO A 420 15.36 -20.79 -32.74
C PRO A 420 14.70 -22.17 -32.97
N TRP A 421 13.39 -22.23 -33.14
CA TRP A 421 12.66 -23.45 -33.56
C TRP A 421 12.98 -23.90 -34.97
N LYS A 422 13.55 -23.04 -35.84
CA LYS A 422 14.01 -23.38 -37.17
C LYS A 422 15.48 -23.72 -37.23
N THR A 423 16.27 -22.99 -36.43
CA THR A 423 17.73 -23.17 -36.40
C THR A 423 18.20 -24.32 -35.50
N GLY A 424 17.36 -24.72 -34.53
CA GLY A 424 17.74 -25.66 -33.47
C GLY A 424 18.77 -25.11 -32.48
N ASN A 425 19.02 -23.79 -32.48
CA ASN A 425 20.06 -23.19 -31.65
C ASN A 425 19.62 -23.13 -30.17
N ILE A 426 20.16 -24.00 -29.34
CA ILE A 426 19.86 -24.11 -27.92
C ILE A 426 20.29 -22.87 -27.14
N VAL A 427 21.34 -22.15 -27.58
CA VAL A 427 21.83 -20.93 -26.93
C VAL A 427 20.77 -19.82 -26.99
N ASP A 428 20.12 -19.68 -28.14
CA ASP A 428 19.06 -18.68 -28.31
C ASP A 428 17.83 -18.99 -27.45
N PHE A 429 17.47 -20.28 -27.32
CA PHE A 429 16.40 -20.70 -26.41
C PHE A 429 16.74 -20.43 -24.94
N PHE A 430 17.98 -20.72 -24.54
CA PHE A 430 18.45 -20.47 -23.20
C PHE A 430 18.40 -18.97 -22.84
N ASP A 431 18.89 -18.11 -23.71
CA ASP A 431 18.91 -16.67 -23.53
C ASP A 431 17.49 -16.10 -23.38
N ILE A 432 16.57 -16.50 -24.27
CA ILE A 432 15.15 -16.11 -24.22
C ILE A 432 14.48 -16.61 -22.92
N LEU A 433 14.74 -17.85 -22.53
CA LEU A 433 14.17 -18.44 -21.31
C LEU A 433 14.65 -17.70 -20.05
N LEU A 434 15.92 -17.33 -20.01
CA LEU A 434 16.51 -16.61 -18.91
C LEU A 434 15.87 -15.21 -18.71
N HIS A 435 15.70 -14.48 -19.80
CA HIS A 435 14.99 -13.18 -19.80
C HIS A 435 13.51 -13.36 -19.38
N PHE A 436 12.85 -14.39 -19.90
CA PHE A 436 11.46 -14.69 -19.58
C PHE A 436 11.29 -15.09 -18.09
N ASN A 437 12.23 -15.85 -17.52
CA ASN A 437 12.19 -16.20 -16.10
C ASN A 437 12.25 -14.93 -15.21
N CYS A 438 13.15 -13.99 -15.53
CA CYS A 438 13.20 -12.70 -14.84
C CYS A 438 11.95 -11.84 -15.08
N ALA A 439 11.37 -11.90 -16.29
CA ALA A 439 10.08 -11.24 -16.57
C ALA A 439 8.94 -11.82 -15.70
N CYS A 440 8.91 -13.15 -15.50
CA CYS A 440 7.97 -13.79 -14.57
C CYS A 440 8.18 -13.31 -13.13
N SER A 441 9.43 -13.14 -12.68
CA SER A 441 9.74 -12.57 -11.36
C SER A 441 9.13 -11.18 -11.19
N LEU A 442 9.35 -10.29 -12.15
CA LEU A 442 8.81 -8.93 -12.10
C LEU A 442 7.28 -8.88 -12.30
N MET A 443 6.72 -9.73 -13.16
CA MET A 443 5.27 -9.80 -13.37
C MET A 443 4.55 -10.37 -12.13
N TYR A 444 5.19 -11.28 -11.38
CA TYR A 444 4.68 -11.80 -10.11
C TYR A 444 4.38 -10.69 -9.10
N LEU A 445 5.14 -9.61 -9.11
CA LEU A 445 4.92 -8.48 -8.21
C LEU A 445 3.50 -7.90 -8.37
N VAL A 446 2.95 -7.96 -9.58
CA VAL A 446 1.66 -7.35 -9.94
C VAL A 446 0.51 -8.35 -9.92
N ILE A 447 0.69 -9.52 -10.56
CA ILE A 447 -0.36 -10.53 -10.76
C ILE A 447 0.12 -11.91 -10.29
N PRO A 448 0.44 -12.08 -8.98
CA PRO A 448 1.14 -13.24 -8.45
C PRO A 448 0.46 -14.56 -8.76
N ASN A 449 -0.85 -14.68 -8.54
CA ASN A 449 -1.56 -15.93 -8.73
C ASN A 449 -1.60 -16.36 -10.21
N LYS A 450 -1.75 -15.40 -11.12
CA LYS A 450 -1.75 -15.68 -12.56
C LYS A 450 -0.38 -16.13 -13.05
N VAL A 451 0.68 -15.48 -12.57
CA VAL A 451 2.06 -15.87 -12.92
C VAL A 451 2.35 -17.29 -12.44
N ILE A 452 2.04 -17.62 -11.18
CA ILE A 452 2.24 -18.98 -10.65
C ILE A 452 1.44 -20.00 -11.46
N GLN A 453 0.15 -19.74 -11.75
CA GLN A 453 -0.68 -20.61 -12.57
C GLN A 453 -0.04 -20.91 -13.96
N LEU A 454 0.57 -19.91 -14.58
CA LEU A 454 1.26 -20.09 -15.86
C LEU A 454 2.60 -20.82 -15.69
N CYS A 455 3.38 -20.47 -14.70
CA CYS A 455 4.67 -21.07 -14.40
C CYS A 455 4.57 -22.58 -14.09
N GLU A 456 3.55 -23.00 -13.35
CA GLU A 456 3.28 -24.41 -13.03
C GLU A 456 3.11 -25.28 -14.28
N LEU A 457 2.64 -24.73 -15.39
CA LEU A 457 2.50 -25.46 -16.66
C LEU A 457 3.84 -25.90 -17.27
N ILE A 458 4.93 -25.20 -16.92
CA ILE A 458 6.28 -25.51 -17.35
C ILE A 458 7.15 -26.07 -16.21
N GLY A 459 6.50 -26.40 -15.09
CA GLY A 459 7.14 -26.99 -13.91
C GLY A 459 7.84 -26.00 -13.01
N TRP A 460 7.58 -24.70 -13.12
CA TRP A 460 8.10 -23.67 -12.23
C TRP A 460 7.12 -23.37 -11.10
N SER A 461 7.67 -23.30 -9.89
CA SER A 461 7.01 -22.77 -8.68
C SER A 461 7.45 -21.34 -8.41
N LEU A 462 6.96 -20.75 -7.32
CA LEU A 462 7.45 -19.46 -6.82
C LEU A 462 8.98 -19.49 -6.61
N GLU A 463 9.53 -20.61 -6.10
CA GLU A 463 10.96 -20.72 -5.84
C GLU A 463 11.79 -20.55 -7.13
N ASN A 464 11.37 -21.12 -8.25
CA ASN A 464 12.09 -21.01 -9.52
C ASN A 464 12.12 -19.59 -10.10
N ILE A 465 11.14 -18.76 -9.76
CA ILE A 465 11.08 -17.35 -10.19
C ILE A 465 11.66 -16.36 -9.16
N LYS A 466 12.02 -16.80 -7.94
CA LYS A 466 12.81 -15.94 -7.04
C LYS A 466 14.16 -15.59 -7.67
N LEU A 467 14.59 -14.35 -7.52
CA LEU A 467 15.80 -13.86 -8.18
C LEU A 467 17.10 -14.41 -7.56
N ASN A 468 17.06 -14.84 -6.31
CA ASN A 468 18.17 -15.53 -5.63
C ASN A 468 18.18 -17.05 -5.82
N ASN A 469 17.17 -17.61 -6.47
CA ASN A 469 17.13 -19.02 -6.85
C ASN A 469 17.56 -19.17 -8.33
N HIS A 470 18.45 -20.10 -8.61
CA HIS A 470 19.06 -20.25 -9.93
C HIS A 470 18.60 -21.50 -10.68
N ASP A 471 17.67 -22.27 -10.11
CA ASP A 471 17.04 -23.39 -10.79
C ASP A 471 15.90 -22.89 -11.70
N ILE A 472 16.18 -22.80 -12.99
CA ILE A 472 15.22 -22.43 -14.05
C ILE A 472 14.91 -23.59 -15.00
N LYS A 473 15.16 -24.84 -14.58
CA LYS A 473 14.86 -26.03 -15.38
C LYS A 473 13.38 -26.17 -15.63
N ILE A 474 13.05 -26.72 -16.78
CA ILE A 474 11.69 -26.92 -17.25
C ILE A 474 11.29 -28.37 -17.00
N ASN A 475 10.10 -28.57 -16.43
CA ASN A 475 9.54 -29.88 -16.21
C ASN A 475 8.02 -29.86 -16.48
N TYR A 476 7.62 -30.22 -17.68
CA TYR A 476 6.21 -30.20 -18.09
C TYR A 476 5.40 -31.28 -17.37
N GLN A 477 4.29 -30.87 -16.76
CA GLN A 477 3.38 -31.77 -16.05
C GLN A 477 2.27 -32.36 -16.96
N ASP A 478 1.82 -31.61 -17.99
CA ASP A 478 0.78 -32.06 -18.92
C ASP A 478 0.98 -31.41 -20.30
N LEU A 479 1.30 -32.26 -21.30
CA LEU A 479 1.68 -31.84 -22.64
C LEU A 479 0.51 -31.48 -23.55
N ASN A 480 -0.72 -31.87 -23.19
CA ASN A 480 -1.88 -31.78 -24.08
C ASN A 480 -2.85 -30.64 -23.72
N LYS A 481 -2.52 -29.85 -22.69
CA LYS A 481 -3.39 -28.79 -22.22
C LYS A 481 -3.39 -27.59 -23.17
N LYS A 482 -4.54 -27.22 -23.70
CA LYS A 482 -4.70 -25.94 -24.41
C LYS A 482 -4.59 -24.82 -23.40
N VAL A 483 -3.53 -24.02 -23.53
CA VAL A 483 -3.29 -22.88 -22.62
C VAL A 483 -3.79 -21.60 -23.25
N ILE A 484 -4.68 -20.90 -22.56
CA ILE A 484 -5.08 -19.52 -22.85
C ILE A 484 -4.58 -18.69 -21.66
N ALA A 485 -3.51 -17.94 -21.86
CA ALA A 485 -2.92 -17.14 -20.78
C ALA A 485 -3.85 -16.01 -20.36
N PHE A 486 -4.38 -15.26 -21.32
CA PHE A 486 -5.30 -14.15 -21.13
C PHE A 486 -6.34 -14.12 -22.24
N GLU A 487 -7.55 -13.68 -21.93
CA GLU A 487 -8.62 -13.44 -22.89
C GLU A 487 -8.69 -11.94 -23.21
N LYS A 488 -9.02 -11.61 -24.47
CA LYS A 488 -9.12 -10.22 -24.91
C LYS A 488 -10.28 -9.52 -24.22
N ILE A 489 -10.04 -8.33 -23.67
CA ILE A 489 -11.12 -7.44 -23.26
C ILE A 489 -11.64 -6.72 -24.52
N GLU A 490 -12.89 -6.97 -24.87
CA GLU A 490 -13.56 -6.32 -25.99
C GLU A 490 -14.01 -4.91 -25.61
N LYS A 491 -14.35 -4.08 -26.63
CA LYS A 491 -14.72 -2.68 -26.44
C LYS A 491 -16.03 -2.50 -25.69
#